data_d5a35b7082d5a20f78d48f506b908d07
#
_entry.id   d5a35b7082d5a20f78d48f506b908d07
#
_cell.length_a   1.000
_cell.length_b   1.000
_cell.length_c   1.000
_cell.angle_alpha   90.00
_cell.angle_beta   90.00
_cell.angle_gamma   90.00
#
_symmetry.space_group_name_H-M   'P 1'
#
loop_
_entity.id
_entity.type
_entity.pdbx_description
1 polymer ?
#
loop_
_entity_poly.entity_id
_entity_poly.type
_entity_poly.pdbx_seq_one_letter_code
_entity_poly.pdbx_strand_id
1 'polypeptide(L)'
;MILPNVGELSRRADFYKVQTRAISGGKHETTERPFWSCWAKVEVIGGVVYWDNVQTSEAVTHRIYIRYVVGKTRPQDLGNQIEIVIDGCRYRSKRVTDVNSAGRFTLLECEVLDG
;
A
#
# COMPACT_ATOMS: atom_id res chain seq x y z
N MET A 1 -14.62 -1.99 -10.79
CA MET A 1 -14.25 -2.39 -9.42
C MET A 1 -15.33 -1.96 -8.44
N ILE A 2 -15.70 -2.83 -7.55
CA ILE A 2 -16.74 -2.58 -6.56
C ILE A 2 -16.10 -1.92 -5.34
N LEU A 3 -16.68 -0.81 -4.87
CA LEU A 3 -16.22 -0.15 -3.64
C LEU A 3 -16.53 -1.03 -2.43
N PRO A 4 -15.62 -1.14 -1.46
CA PRO A 4 -15.92 -1.84 -0.24
C PRO A 4 -16.92 -1.07 0.62
N ASN A 5 -17.58 -1.76 1.53
CA ASN A 5 -18.36 -1.11 2.58
C ASN A 5 -17.44 -0.71 3.72
N VAL A 6 -17.79 0.35 4.43
CA VAL A 6 -16.98 0.83 5.57
C VAL A 6 -16.79 -0.29 6.61
N GLY A 7 -17.81 -1.11 6.84
CA GLY A 7 -17.73 -2.22 7.79
C GLY A 7 -16.77 -3.33 7.38
N GLU A 8 -16.34 -3.38 6.13
CA GLU A 8 -15.37 -4.37 5.66
C GLU A 8 -13.93 -3.95 5.98
N LEU A 9 -13.71 -2.70 6.37
CA LEU A 9 -12.40 -2.21 6.79
C LEU A 9 -12.20 -2.58 8.26
N SER A 10 -11.83 -3.83 8.50
CA SER A 10 -11.79 -4.42 9.85
C SER A 10 -10.40 -4.81 10.34
N ARG A 11 -9.36 -4.60 9.52
CA ARG A 11 -7.98 -4.89 9.88
C ARG A 11 -7.24 -3.61 10.21
N ARG A 12 -6.45 -3.62 11.28
CA ARG A 12 -5.67 -2.44 11.64
C ARG A 12 -4.38 -2.41 10.84
N ALA A 13 -4.15 -1.33 10.11
CA ALA A 13 -2.98 -1.16 9.25
C ALA A 13 -2.12 -0.01 9.76
N ASP A 14 -0.82 -0.27 9.88
CA ASP A 14 0.17 0.74 10.24
C ASP A 14 1.04 1.02 9.03
N PHE A 15 1.19 2.30 8.69
CA PHE A 15 1.89 2.74 7.49
C PHE A 15 3.23 3.37 7.85
N TYR A 16 4.25 2.99 7.08
CA TYR A 16 5.61 3.49 7.26
C TYR A 16 6.15 4.04 5.96
N LYS A 17 6.86 5.16 6.05
CA LYS A 17 7.66 5.65 4.93
C LYS A 17 9.06 5.06 5.07
N VAL A 18 9.57 4.54 3.95
CA VAL A 18 10.86 3.86 3.92
C VAL A 18 11.82 4.73 3.11
N GLN A 19 12.98 5.03 3.70
CA GLN A 19 14.03 5.76 3.02
C GLN A 19 15.31 4.97 3.10
N THR A 20 16.02 4.87 1.98
CA THR A 20 17.33 4.26 1.92
C THR A 20 18.34 5.35 1.60
N ARG A 21 19.38 5.45 2.40
CA ARG A 21 20.40 6.47 2.26
C ARG A 21 21.78 5.82 2.20
N ALA A 22 22.61 6.30 1.27
CA ALA A 22 24.00 5.87 1.21
C ALA A 22 24.79 6.47 2.37
N ILE A 23 25.61 5.65 3.02
CA ILE A 23 26.50 6.06 4.09
C ILE A 23 27.94 5.73 3.71
N SER A 24 28.90 6.17 4.52
CA SER A 24 30.33 5.92 4.29
C SER A 24 30.63 4.45 4.12
N GLY A 25 31.58 4.13 3.23
CA GLY A 25 32.04 2.76 3.02
C GLY A 25 31.18 1.93 2.07
N GLY A 26 30.35 2.57 1.25
CA GLY A 26 29.53 1.88 0.26
C GLY A 26 28.33 1.15 0.83
N LYS A 27 28.01 1.40 2.09
CA LYS A 27 26.85 0.81 2.75
C LYS A 27 25.62 1.68 2.58
N HIS A 28 24.45 1.08 2.81
CA HIS A 28 23.17 1.79 2.76
C HIS A 28 22.47 1.64 4.11
N GLU A 29 21.85 2.71 4.54
CA GLU A 29 21.02 2.72 5.74
C GLU A 29 19.57 2.86 5.32
N THR A 30 18.71 1.98 5.84
CA THR A 30 17.27 2.02 5.61
C THR A 30 16.59 2.50 6.88
N THR A 31 15.80 3.56 6.75
CA THR A 31 15.07 4.14 7.87
C THR A 31 13.57 3.98 7.61
N GLU A 32 12.85 3.52 8.63
CA GLU A 32 11.39 3.41 8.59
C GLU A 32 10.80 4.45 9.53
N ARG A 33 9.80 5.19 9.04
CA ARG A 33 9.12 6.21 9.85
C ARG A 33 7.62 5.95 9.81
N PRO A 34 6.98 5.65 10.96
CA PRO A 34 5.53 5.52 11.00
C PRO A 34 4.88 6.88 10.75
N PHE A 35 3.79 6.93 9.99
CA PHE A 35 3.13 8.20 9.70
C PHE A 35 1.60 8.12 9.70
N TRP A 36 1.02 6.93 9.64
CA TRP A 36 -0.43 6.79 9.57
C TRP A 36 -0.86 5.42 10.09
N SER A 37 -2.04 5.37 10.68
CA SER A 37 -2.64 4.14 11.14
C SER A 37 -4.14 4.22 10.89
N CYS A 38 -4.74 3.18 10.33
CA CYS A 38 -6.15 3.19 9.99
C CYS A 38 -6.70 1.78 9.84
N TRP A 39 -8.02 1.69 9.66
CA TRP A 39 -8.68 0.42 9.34
C TRP A 39 -8.57 0.14 7.85
N ALA A 40 -8.40 -1.12 7.52
CA ALA A 40 -8.20 -1.57 6.15
C ALA A 40 -8.96 -2.85 5.85
N LYS A 41 -9.26 -3.05 4.56
CA LYS A 41 -9.71 -4.33 4.02
C LYS A 41 -8.56 -4.92 3.23
N VAL A 42 -8.28 -6.20 3.45
CA VAL A 42 -7.19 -6.90 2.76
C VAL A 42 -7.77 -8.01 1.90
N GLU A 43 -7.39 -8.02 0.62
CA GLU A 43 -7.75 -9.08 -0.32
C GLU A 43 -6.49 -9.76 -0.82
N VAL A 44 -6.49 -11.10 -0.80
CA VAL A 44 -5.41 -11.88 -1.40
C VAL A 44 -5.71 -12.03 -2.88
N ILE A 45 -4.74 -11.69 -3.72
CA ILE A 45 -4.84 -11.91 -5.16
C ILE A 45 -3.64 -12.73 -5.61
N GLY A 46 -3.82 -13.52 -6.65
CA GLY A 46 -2.75 -14.33 -7.20
C GLY A 46 -2.52 -13.99 -8.66
N GLY A 47 -1.34 -14.37 -9.16
CA GLY A 47 -1.04 -14.28 -10.57
C GLY A 47 -0.55 -12.90 -10.99
N VAL A 48 -0.71 -12.62 -12.29
CA VAL A 48 -0.21 -11.40 -12.92
C VAL A 48 -1.30 -10.35 -12.94
N VAL A 49 -0.93 -9.12 -12.58
CA VAL A 49 -1.84 -7.99 -12.60
C VAL A 49 -1.66 -7.21 -13.89
N TYR A 50 -2.78 -6.75 -14.45
CA TYR A 50 -2.78 -5.91 -15.65
C TYR A 50 -3.22 -4.50 -15.26
N TRP A 51 -2.39 -3.52 -15.58
CA TRP A 51 -2.70 -2.11 -15.41
C TRP A 51 -2.90 -1.50 -16.81
N ASP A 52 -4.06 -0.87 -17.02
CA ASP A 52 -4.40 -0.27 -18.32
C ASP A 52 -4.29 -1.27 -19.47
N ASN A 53 -4.71 -2.53 -19.20
CA ASN A 53 -4.64 -3.65 -20.16
C ASN A 53 -3.21 -4.02 -20.58
N VAL A 54 -2.22 -3.58 -19.82
CA VAL A 54 -0.82 -3.94 -20.05
C VAL A 54 -0.36 -4.85 -18.92
N GLN A 55 0.21 -5.99 -19.27
CA GLN A 55 0.78 -6.89 -18.28
C GLN A 55 1.98 -6.23 -17.63
N THR A 56 1.97 -6.16 -16.29
CA THR A 56 3.09 -5.61 -15.54
C THR A 56 4.01 -6.74 -15.08
N SER A 57 5.30 -6.43 -14.96
CA SER A 57 6.28 -7.33 -14.37
C SER A 57 6.28 -7.25 -12.85
N GLU A 58 5.56 -6.31 -12.26
CA GLU A 58 5.50 -6.16 -10.82
C GLU A 58 4.66 -7.26 -10.18
N ALA A 59 5.20 -7.88 -9.14
CA ALA A 59 4.46 -8.86 -8.37
C ALA A 59 3.48 -8.16 -7.44
N VAL A 60 2.20 -8.54 -7.54
CA VAL A 60 1.16 -8.03 -6.64
C VAL A 60 0.47 -9.24 -6.02
N THR A 61 0.52 -9.33 -4.70
CA THR A 61 -0.06 -10.45 -3.98
C THR A 61 -1.33 -10.07 -3.21
N HIS A 62 -1.47 -8.80 -2.87
CA HIS A 62 -2.57 -8.33 -2.04
C HIS A 62 -3.07 -6.97 -2.51
N ARG A 63 -4.37 -6.74 -2.31
CA ARG A 63 -4.99 -5.43 -2.44
C ARG A 63 -5.41 -4.96 -1.06
N ILE A 64 -5.03 -3.74 -0.70
CA ILE A 64 -5.37 -3.16 0.58
C ILE A 64 -6.21 -1.91 0.33
N TYR A 65 -7.42 -1.89 0.88
CA TYR A 65 -8.34 -0.76 0.75
C TYR A 65 -8.38 0.00 2.06
N ILE A 66 -8.22 1.33 1.98
CA ILE A 66 -8.34 2.22 3.13
C ILE A 66 -9.22 3.40 2.75
N ARG A 67 -9.63 4.17 3.74
CA ARG A 67 -10.42 5.37 3.46
C ARG A 67 -9.56 6.43 2.80
N TYR A 68 -10.16 7.15 1.87
CA TYR A 68 -9.53 8.28 1.19
C TYR A 68 -9.63 9.50 2.11
N VAL A 69 -8.51 9.98 2.60
CA VAL A 69 -8.43 11.14 3.50
C VAL A 69 -7.53 12.19 2.86
N VAL A 70 -8.09 13.37 2.61
CA VAL A 70 -7.36 14.47 1.97
C VAL A 70 -6.16 14.87 2.83
N GLY A 71 -5.00 14.96 2.19
CA GLY A 71 -3.76 15.31 2.87
C GLY A 71 -3.09 14.16 3.61
N LYS A 72 -3.69 12.96 3.61
CA LYS A 72 -3.16 11.80 4.36
C LYS A 72 -3.03 10.55 3.51
N THR A 73 -4.09 10.12 2.85
CA THR A 73 -4.13 8.83 2.15
C THR A 73 -4.47 8.93 0.68
N ARG A 74 -4.45 10.11 0.10
CA ARG A 74 -4.57 10.24 -1.35
C ARG A 74 -3.32 9.64 -2.01
N PRO A 75 -3.43 9.16 -3.26
CA PRO A 75 -2.24 8.63 -3.95
C PRO A 75 -1.06 9.59 -3.94
N GLN A 76 -1.30 10.89 -4.13
CA GLN A 76 -0.24 11.90 -4.10
C GLN A 76 0.33 12.15 -2.70
N ASP A 77 -0.44 11.86 -1.64
CA ASP A 77 0.03 12.02 -0.27
C ASP A 77 0.92 10.85 0.17
N LEU A 78 0.56 9.64 -0.26
CA LEU A 78 1.27 8.44 0.13
C LEU A 78 2.59 8.28 -0.61
N GLY A 79 2.59 8.55 -1.91
CA GLY A 79 3.78 8.36 -2.72
C GLY A 79 4.04 6.89 -3.02
N ASN A 80 5.30 6.53 -3.27
CA ASN A 80 5.65 5.22 -3.78
C ASN A 80 6.64 4.42 -2.93
N GLN A 81 7.05 4.92 -1.78
CA GLN A 81 7.96 4.17 -0.90
C GLN A 81 7.30 3.93 0.45
N ILE A 82 6.25 3.13 0.42
CA ILE A 82 5.41 2.88 1.58
C ILE A 82 5.38 1.40 1.88
N GLU A 83 5.54 1.07 3.16
CA GLU A 83 5.30 -0.28 3.67
C GLU A 83 4.14 -0.23 4.65
N ILE A 84 3.37 -1.30 4.65
CA ILE A 84 2.19 -1.44 5.50
C ILE A 84 2.36 -2.70 6.34
N VAL A 85 2.06 -2.62 7.63
CA VAL A 85 2.07 -3.77 8.53
C VAL A 85 0.64 -4.03 9.00
N ILE A 86 0.15 -5.24 8.74
CA ILE A 86 -1.19 -5.67 9.16
C ILE A 86 -1.04 -7.07 9.77
N ASP A 87 -1.46 -7.22 11.02
CA ASP A 87 -1.41 -8.51 11.73
C ASP A 87 -0.03 -9.15 11.69
N GLY A 88 1.03 -8.35 11.78
CA GLY A 88 2.40 -8.83 11.76
C GLY A 88 2.97 -9.10 10.37
N CYS A 89 2.16 -9.03 9.34
CA CYS A 89 2.63 -9.19 7.96
C CYS A 89 3.00 -7.84 7.38
N ARG A 90 4.09 -7.82 6.63
CA ARG A 90 4.59 -6.59 6.01
C ARG A 90 4.37 -6.63 4.50
N TYR A 91 3.88 -5.53 3.98
CA TYR A 91 3.57 -5.38 2.55
C TYR A 91 4.27 -4.15 2.00
N ARG A 92 4.69 -4.24 0.74
CA ARG A 92 5.25 -3.08 0.01
C ARG A 92 4.25 -2.64 -1.03
N SER A 93 3.93 -1.36 -1.04
CA SER A 93 3.03 -0.78 -2.04
C SER A 93 3.72 -0.72 -3.40
N LYS A 94 3.03 -1.19 -4.44
CA LYS A 94 3.49 -1.14 -5.83
C LYS A 94 2.73 -0.09 -6.62
N ARG A 95 1.45 0.09 -6.32
CA ARG A 95 0.61 1.07 -6.98
C ARG A 95 -0.46 1.56 -6.02
N VAL A 96 -0.69 2.87 -6.02
CA VAL A 96 -1.71 3.50 -5.19
C VAL A 96 -2.68 4.24 -6.09
N THR A 97 -3.97 3.96 -5.94
CA THR A 97 -5.01 4.58 -6.77
C THR A 97 -6.20 5.00 -5.92
N ASP A 98 -6.93 6.00 -6.43
CA ASP A 98 -8.24 6.39 -5.91
C ASP A 98 -9.27 5.50 -6.61
N VAL A 99 -9.94 4.64 -5.86
CA VAL A 99 -10.87 3.65 -6.42
C VAL A 99 -11.99 4.34 -7.17
N ASN A 100 -12.12 4.02 -8.47
CA ASN A 100 -13.12 4.60 -9.38
C ASN A 100 -13.05 6.14 -9.45
N SER A 101 -11.93 6.73 -9.07
CA SER A 101 -11.76 8.20 -9.00
C SER A 101 -12.87 8.89 -8.19
N ALA A 102 -13.41 8.19 -7.20
CA ALA A 102 -14.57 8.66 -6.43
C ALA A 102 -14.19 9.44 -5.17
N GLY A 103 -12.91 9.44 -4.77
CA GLY A 103 -12.47 10.14 -3.57
C GLY A 103 -13.02 9.55 -2.28
N ARG A 104 -13.32 8.24 -2.25
CA ARG A 104 -13.89 7.56 -1.08
C ARG A 104 -12.95 6.55 -0.46
N PHE A 105 -12.26 5.80 -1.30
CA PHE A 105 -11.31 4.77 -0.86
C PHE A 105 -10.04 4.86 -1.66
N THR A 106 -8.93 4.57 -1.00
CA THR A 106 -7.62 4.44 -1.64
C THR A 106 -7.28 2.96 -1.69
N LEU A 107 -6.85 2.51 -2.86
CA LEU A 107 -6.42 1.13 -3.08
C LEU A 107 -4.90 1.10 -3.19
N LEU A 108 -4.28 0.24 -2.38
CA LEU A 108 -2.86 -0.06 -2.49
C LEU A 108 -2.71 -1.47 -3.02
N GLU A 109 -2.12 -1.61 -4.19
CA GLU A 109 -1.76 -2.91 -4.75
C GLU A 109 -0.36 -3.24 -4.26
N CYS A 110 -0.23 -4.32 -3.51
CA CYS A 110 0.95 -4.58 -2.69
C CYS A 110 1.53 -5.96 -2.93
N GLU A 111 2.82 -6.08 -2.61
CA GLU A 111 3.52 -7.35 -2.53
C GLU A 111 3.80 -7.66 -1.07
N VAL A 112 3.46 -8.90 -0.65
CA VAL A 112 3.85 -9.35 0.69
C VAL A 112 5.37 -9.54 0.72
N LEU A 113 6.02 -8.98 1.74
CA LEU A 113 7.48 -9.06 1.84
C LEU A 113 7.90 -10.34 2.54
N ASP A 114 7.48 -10.52 3.76
CA ASP A 114 7.78 -11.72 4.50
C ASP A 114 6.68 -11.96 5.49
N GLY A 115 6.23 -13.16 5.51
CA GLY A 115 5.25 -13.58 6.48
C GLY A 115 5.81 -13.73 7.85
#